data_42cb8334b5695ef7c5d9d118f8aa7cb1
#
_entry.id   42cb8334b5695ef7c5d9d118f8aa7cb1
#
_cell.length_a   1.000
_cell.length_b   1.000
_cell.length_c   1.000
_cell.angle_alpha   90.00
_cell.angle_beta   90.00
_cell.angle_gamma   90.00
#
_symmetry.space_group_name_H-M   'P 1'
#
loop_
_entity.id
_entity.type
_entity.pdbx_description
1 polymer ?
#
loop_
_entity_poly.entity_id
_entity_poly.type
_entity_poly.pdbx_seq_one_letter_code
_entity_poly.pdbx_strand_id
1 'polypeptide(L)'
;MGAFVLCAITTQSLKGRDVRPSKNRITMVGCQKLISASKQSLWRTVGLFFILMGPGIITSNVDNDAGGITTYSLAGATFGLKLIWSLVPIMIALIVIQEMCARMGVVTGKGLSDLIREKFGAKITFYLMIGMFLTNMGNVVSEFAGVAAGMEIFGVNRFISVPLSAFLVWWMVVKGTYKSVEKAFLIACVFYVSYVITGIIVKPNWGNVAEQFLHPQLSLNPTEMTMVIGLVGTTIAPWMQFYLQASIVEKGIKMEEYKFARFDVVLGSVIVHMVAFFIILVCAETLFKQGVQIETAKDAALSLKPLAGKYCTYLFAFGLVNASLFSASILPLSTTYLICEGLGWEVGIDKKFVEAPEFYGFYSVIIFLGAGLILYPGLPLIPIMYFSQVINGIVLPFVLIFMLLLINDKKLMMEHTNGLLMNAIGWMTSLTMIGLSIFLLIRGL
;
A
#
# COMPACT_ATOMS: atom_id res chain seq x y z
N MET A 1 -31.12 -11.41 1.36
CA MET A 1 -31.82 -12.10 2.43
C MET A 1 -33.34 -11.87 2.39
N GLY A 2 -33.87 -10.67 2.16
CA GLY A 2 -35.30 -10.39 2.11
C GLY A 2 -36.11 -11.11 1.02
N ALA A 3 -35.53 -11.33 -0.18
CA ALA A 3 -36.25 -11.99 -1.29
C ALA A 3 -36.39 -13.52 -1.12
N PHE A 4 -35.50 -14.15 -0.35
CA PHE A 4 -35.57 -15.60 -0.07
C PHE A 4 -36.67 -15.92 0.98
N VAL A 5 -36.88 -15.00 1.92
CA VAL A 5 -37.91 -15.16 2.97
C VAL A 5 -39.32 -14.98 2.39
N LEU A 6 -39.51 -14.03 1.47
CA LEU A 6 -40.80 -13.83 0.80
C LEU A 6 -41.16 -15.01 -0.13
N CYS A 7 -40.22 -15.65 -0.78
CA CYS A 7 -40.44 -16.80 -1.64
C CYS A 7 -40.77 -18.08 -0.84
N ALA A 8 -40.20 -18.26 0.36
CA ALA A 8 -40.48 -19.37 1.26
C ALA A 8 -41.87 -19.27 1.90
N ILE A 9 -42.31 -18.05 2.23
CA ILE A 9 -43.65 -17.82 2.85
C ILE A 9 -44.79 -18.04 1.84
N THR A 10 -44.56 -17.68 0.55
CA THR A 10 -45.58 -17.87 -0.50
C THR A 10 -45.74 -19.35 -0.91
N THR A 11 -44.67 -20.17 -0.77
CA THR A 11 -44.74 -21.61 -1.09
C THR A 11 -45.42 -22.45 0.01
N GLN A 12 -45.37 -22.00 1.27
CA GLN A 12 -46.06 -22.70 2.37
C GLN A 12 -47.56 -22.43 2.46
N SER A 13 -48.02 -21.26 1.95
CA SER A 13 -49.43 -20.87 1.94
C SER A 13 -50.27 -21.56 0.85
N LEU A 14 -49.63 -22.20 -0.15
CA LEU A 14 -50.31 -22.79 -1.32
C LEU A 14 -50.51 -24.31 -1.25
N LYS A 15 -50.17 -24.96 -0.14
CA LYS A 15 -50.30 -26.43 0.01
C LYS A 15 -51.70 -26.89 0.47
N GLY A 16 -52.69 -26.03 0.51
CA GLY A 16 -54.00 -26.33 1.12
C GLY A 16 -55.23 -25.94 0.31
N ARG A 17 -55.19 -25.67 -0.99
CA ARG A 17 -56.42 -25.43 -1.78
C ARG A 17 -56.27 -25.96 -3.21
N ASP A 18 -57.16 -26.88 -3.58
CA ASP A 18 -57.43 -27.32 -4.96
C ASP A 18 -57.85 -26.12 -5.83
N VAL A 19 -57.00 -25.70 -6.76
CA VAL A 19 -57.32 -24.68 -7.79
C VAL A 19 -56.64 -25.07 -9.12
N ARG A 20 -57.47 -25.09 -10.15
CA ARG A 20 -57.20 -25.49 -11.55
C ARG A 20 -55.91 -24.92 -12.15
N PRO A 21 -55.26 -25.61 -13.15
CA PRO A 21 -53.89 -25.39 -13.55
C PRO A 21 -53.69 -24.33 -14.66
N SER A 22 -54.00 -23.07 -14.45
CA SER A 22 -53.67 -22.04 -15.47
C SER A 22 -52.97 -20.78 -14.98
N LYS A 23 -52.85 -20.55 -13.66
CA LYS A 23 -52.22 -19.35 -13.10
C LYS A 23 -50.79 -19.54 -12.56
N ASN A 24 -50.32 -20.79 -12.38
CA ASN A 24 -49.05 -21.06 -11.71
C ASN A 24 -47.82 -20.90 -12.64
N ARG A 25 -47.98 -20.86 -13.98
CA ARG A 25 -46.83 -20.63 -14.91
C ARG A 25 -46.38 -19.17 -14.89
N ILE A 26 -47.25 -18.21 -14.66
CA ILE A 26 -46.92 -16.78 -14.67
C ILE A 26 -46.08 -16.39 -13.41
N THR A 27 -46.36 -17.00 -12.27
CA THR A 27 -45.63 -16.74 -11.00
C THR A 27 -44.22 -17.35 -10.99
N MET A 28 -44.03 -18.54 -11.58
CA MET A 28 -42.68 -19.13 -11.69
C MET A 28 -41.78 -18.38 -12.67
N VAL A 29 -42.32 -17.93 -13.83
CA VAL A 29 -41.58 -17.12 -14.80
C VAL A 29 -41.24 -15.75 -14.22
N GLY A 30 -42.14 -15.16 -13.40
CA GLY A 30 -41.87 -13.92 -12.67
C GLY A 30 -40.76 -14.06 -11.62
N CYS A 31 -40.77 -15.15 -10.85
CA CYS A 31 -39.71 -15.44 -9.87
C CYS A 31 -38.37 -15.76 -10.52
N GLN A 32 -38.33 -16.52 -11.63
CA GLN A 32 -37.12 -16.78 -12.39
C GLN A 32 -36.55 -15.50 -13.04
N LYS A 33 -37.39 -14.60 -13.57
CA LYS A 33 -36.96 -13.29 -14.07
C LYS A 33 -36.39 -12.37 -12.98
N LEU A 34 -37.00 -12.36 -11.80
CA LEU A 34 -36.51 -11.60 -10.65
C LEU A 34 -35.18 -12.16 -10.11
N ILE A 35 -35.03 -13.47 -10.06
CA ILE A 35 -33.77 -14.14 -9.65
C ILE A 35 -32.68 -13.92 -10.72
N SER A 36 -33.00 -13.96 -12.01
CA SER A 36 -32.04 -13.68 -13.08
C SER A 36 -31.65 -12.21 -13.12
N ALA A 37 -32.59 -11.28 -12.91
CA ALA A 37 -32.32 -9.84 -12.82
C ALA A 37 -31.48 -9.50 -11.57
N SER A 38 -31.73 -10.18 -10.44
CA SER A 38 -30.93 -10.05 -9.22
C SER A 38 -29.51 -10.60 -9.40
N LYS A 39 -29.35 -11.77 -10.05
CA LYS A 39 -28.02 -12.31 -10.40
C LYS A 39 -27.28 -11.42 -11.40
N GLN A 40 -27.95 -10.92 -12.44
CA GLN A 40 -27.35 -9.98 -13.40
C GLN A 40 -26.92 -8.66 -12.72
N SER A 41 -27.73 -8.15 -11.78
CA SER A 41 -27.37 -6.98 -10.97
C SER A 41 -26.16 -7.26 -10.07
N LEU A 42 -26.09 -8.44 -9.45
CA LEU A 42 -24.94 -8.83 -8.60
C LEU A 42 -23.67 -8.98 -9.43
N TRP A 43 -23.70 -9.69 -10.56
CA TRP A 43 -22.56 -9.85 -11.46
C TRP A 43 -22.10 -8.52 -12.08
N ARG A 44 -23.03 -7.63 -12.39
CA ARG A 44 -22.72 -6.28 -12.84
C ARG A 44 -22.07 -5.44 -11.74
N THR A 45 -22.55 -5.54 -10.51
CA THR A 45 -21.95 -4.86 -9.35
C THR A 45 -20.58 -5.43 -9.03
N VAL A 46 -20.41 -6.75 -9.06
CA VAL A 46 -19.12 -7.41 -8.90
C VAL A 46 -18.16 -7.04 -10.04
N GLY A 47 -18.64 -7.02 -11.29
CA GLY A 47 -17.85 -6.59 -12.45
C GLY A 47 -17.40 -5.13 -12.35
N LEU A 48 -18.29 -4.22 -11.96
CA LEU A 48 -17.96 -2.81 -11.68
C LEU A 48 -16.95 -2.68 -10.54
N PHE A 49 -17.11 -3.46 -9.48
CA PHE A 49 -16.16 -3.50 -8.38
C PHE A 49 -14.75 -3.86 -8.87
N PHE A 50 -14.59 -4.93 -9.67
CA PHE A 50 -13.28 -5.32 -10.21
C PHE A 50 -12.71 -4.33 -11.25
N ILE A 51 -13.55 -3.55 -11.95
CA ILE A 51 -13.10 -2.51 -12.89
C ILE A 51 -12.65 -1.26 -12.13
N LEU A 52 -13.34 -0.90 -11.05
CA LEU A 52 -13.04 0.28 -10.23
C LEU A 52 -12.02 -0.02 -9.12
N MET A 53 -11.90 -1.29 -8.72
CA MET A 53 -10.83 -1.76 -7.85
C MET A 53 -9.48 -1.49 -8.51
N GLY A 54 -8.58 -0.94 -7.75
CA GLY A 54 -7.23 -0.82 -8.23
C GLY A 54 -6.38 0.20 -7.49
N PRO A 55 -6.71 1.50 -7.38
CA PRO A 55 -5.81 2.46 -6.73
C PRO A 55 -5.47 2.09 -5.29
N GLY A 56 -6.45 1.68 -4.49
CA GLY A 56 -6.27 1.29 -3.09
C GLY A 56 -5.56 -0.05 -2.95
N ILE A 57 -5.94 -1.07 -3.72
CA ILE A 57 -5.27 -2.37 -3.70
C ILE A 57 -3.85 -2.27 -4.27
N ILE A 58 -3.64 -1.47 -5.32
CA ILE A 58 -2.30 -1.26 -5.89
C ILE A 58 -1.40 -0.60 -4.85
N THR A 59 -1.83 0.53 -4.26
CA THR A 59 -1.05 1.22 -3.22
C THR A 59 -0.74 0.30 -2.05
N SER A 60 -1.71 -0.49 -1.60
CA SER A 60 -1.52 -1.43 -0.50
C SER A 60 -0.56 -2.59 -0.83
N ASN A 61 -0.54 -3.07 -2.08
CA ASN A 61 0.44 -4.10 -2.46
C ASN A 61 1.85 -3.53 -2.60
N VAL A 62 1.97 -2.27 -3.06
CA VAL A 62 3.25 -1.56 -3.13
C VAL A 62 3.80 -1.24 -1.74
N ASP A 63 2.96 -1.15 -0.73
CA ASP A 63 3.32 -0.95 0.67
C ASP A 63 4.13 -2.13 1.28
N ASN A 64 3.95 -3.34 0.76
CA ASN A 64 4.79 -4.48 1.07
C ASN A 64 5.99 -4.57 0.11
N ASP A 65 6.62 -3.44 -0.16
CA ASP A 65 7.82 -3.28 -0.99
C ASP A 65 9.09 -3.84 -0.33
N ALA A 66 10.26 -3.59 -0.92
CA ALA A 66 11.53 -4.01 -0.34
C ALA A 66 11.75 -3.41 1.06
N GLY A 67 11.41 -2.12 1.22
CA GLY A 67 11.49 -1.41 2.50
C GLY A 67 10.52 -1.97 3.53
N GLY A 68 9.27 -2.25 3.12
CA GLY A 68 8.23 -2.84 3.96
C GLY A 68 8.59 -4.23 4.46
N ILE A 69 8.91 -5.16 3.54
CA ILE A 69 9.34 -6.51 3.90
C ILE A 69 10.53 -6.47 4.87
N THR A 70 11.52 -5.60 4.59
CA THR A 70 12.71 -5.46 5.44
C THR A 70 12.36 -4.90 6.82
N THR A 71 11.55 -3.83 6.89
CA THR A 71 11.16 -3.19 8.15
C THR A 71 10.35 -4.14 9.04
N TYR A 72 9.35 -4.84 8.48
CA TYR A 72 8.56 -5.82 9.22
C TYR A 72 9.41 -7.01 9.68
N SER A 73 10.34 -7.48 8.83
CA SER A 73 11.26 -8.56 9.18
C SER A 73 12.20 -8.15 10.32
N LEU A 74 12.79 -6.96 10.25
CA LEU A 74 13.64 -6.39 11.30
C LEU A 74 12.85 -6.19 12.60
N ALA A 75 11.62 -5.67 12.55
CA ALA A 75 10.78 -5.51 13.73
C ALA A 75 10.55 -6.84 14.44
N GLY A 76 10.18 -7.89 13.69
CA GLY A 76 9.99 -9.24 14.23
C GLY A 76 11.28 -9.88 14.74
N ALA A 77 12.39 -9.76 14.01
CA ALA A 77 13.68 -10.36 14.37
C ALA A 77 14.37 -9.67 15.56
N THR A 78 14.16 -8.34 15.73
CA THR A 78 14.84 -7.58 16.78
C THR A 78 13.99 -7.45 18.04
N PHE A 79 12.69 -7.22 17.91
CA PHE A 79 11.79 -6.93 19.03
C PHE A 79 10.78 -8.06 19.34
N GLY A 80 10.84 -9.15 18.57
CA GLY A 80 9.85 -10.23 18.69
C GLY A 80 8.44 -9.72 18.43
N LEU A 81 7.50 -10.02 19.34
CA LEU A 81 6.11 -9.58 19.25
C LEU A 81 5.84 -8.23 19.93
N LYS A 82 6.85 -7.63 20.57
CA LYS A 82 6.68 -6.43 21.41
C LYS A 82 5.99 -5.26 20.69
N LEU A 83 6.25 -5.08 19.40
CA LEU A 83 5.70 -3.95 18.60
C LEU A 83 4.45 -4.30 17.79
N ILE A 84 3.95 -5.53 17.90
CA ILE A 84 2.83 -6.01 17.05
C ILE A 84 1.53 -5.23 17.29
N TRP A 85 1.33 -4.70 18.50
CA TRP A 85 0.19 -3.87 18.86
C TRP A 85 0.08 -2.59 17.99
N SER A 86 1.24 -2.07 17.53
CA SER A 86 1.28 -0.83 16.75
C SER A 86 0.59 -0.96 15.39
N LEU A 87 0.46 -2.18 14.86
CA LEU A 87 -0.23 -2.42 13.59
C LEU A 87 -1.70 -1.98 13.60
N VAL A 88 -2.39 -2.10 14.76
CA VAL A 88 -3.81 -1.71 14.84
C VAL A 88 -4.03 -0.20 14.69
N PRO A 89 -3.39 0.67 15.48
CA PRO A 89 -3.52 2.11 15.30
C PRO A 89 -2.97 2.59 13.95
N ILE A 90 -1.91 1.97 13.42
CA ILE A 90 -1.36 2.29 12.10
C ILE A 90 -2.39 1.95 11.01
N MET A 91 -3.05 0.79 11.07
CA MET A 91 -4.10 0.40 10.14
C MET A 91 -5.27 1.39 10.14
N ILE A 92 -5.74 1.79 11.31
CA ILE A 92 -6.82 2.76 11.44
C ILE A 92 -6.41 4.11 10.83
N ALA A 93 -5.19 4.56 11.11
CA ALA A 93 -4.65 5.78 10.53
C ALA A 93 -4.54 5.69 9.00
N LEU A 94 -4.00 4.57 8.46
CA LEU A 94 -3.89 4.34 7.02
C LEU A 94 -5.25 4.41 6.33
N ILE A 95 -6.28 3.72 6.86
CA ILE A 95 -7.63 3.73 6.32
C ILE A 95 -8.17 5.17 6.24
N VAL A 96 -8.03 5.95 7.31
CA VAL A 96 -8.51 7.34 7.35
C VAL A 96 -7.76 8.21 6.37
N ILE A 97 -6.44 8.12 6.32
CA ILE A 97 -5.58 8.95 5.47
C ILE A 97 -5.82 8.65 3.99
N GLN A 98 -5.86 7.38 3.60
CA GLN A 98 -6.12 7.00 2.21
C GLN A 98 -7.56 7.32 1.79
N GLU A 99 -8.53 7.19 2.70
CA GLU A 99 -9.90 7.60 2.44
C GLU A 99 -10.02 9.11 2.19
N MET A 100 -9.28 9.93 2.95
CA MET A 100 -9.22 11.38 2.71
C MET A 100 -8.68 11.69 1.30
N CYS A 101 -7.61 11.00 0.86
CA CYS A 101 -7.06 11.15 -0.49
C CYS A 101 -8.09 10.78 -1.57
N ALA A 102 -8.73 9.62 -1.43
CA ALA A 102 -9.73 9.16 -2.38
C ALA A 102 -10.90 10.14 -2.46
N ARG A 103 -11.38 10.63 -1.33
CA ARG A 103 -12.47 11.61 -1.26
C ARG A 103 -12.10 12.95 -1.88
N MET A 104 -10.88 13.47 -1.59
CA MET A 104 -10.39 14.71 -2.23
C MET A 104 -10.30 14.54 -3.74
N GLY A 105 -9.73 13.44 -4.23
CA GLY A 105 -9.64 13.17 -5.66
C GLY A 105 -11.00 13.12 -6.35
N VAL A 106 -11.96 12.41 -5.76
CA VAL A 106 -13.33 12.29 -6.31
C VAL A 106 -14.09 13.62 -6.31
N VAL A 107 -14.00 14.38 -5.21
CA VAL A 107 -14.75 15.66 -5.06
C VAL A 107 -14.15 16.76 -5.92
N THR A 108 -12.84 16.85 -6.01
CA THR A 108 -12.16 17.99 -6.65
C THR A 108 -11.77 17.70 -8.11
N GLY A 109 -11.61 16.44 -8.48
CA GLY A 109 -11.06 16.05 -9.79
C GLY A 109 -9.61 16.51 -10.01
N LYS A 110 -8.85 16.80 -8.92
CA LYS A 110 -7.48 17.32 -8.96
C LYS A 110 -6.54 16.46 -8.14
N GLY A 111 -5.27 16.44 -8.53
CA GLY A 111 -4.19 15.82 -7.78
C GLY A 111 -3.88 16.56 -6.48
N LEU A 112 -3.18 15.90 -5.55
CA LEU A 112 -2.86 16.49 -4.25
C LEU A 112 -1.92 17.69 -4.39
N SER A 113 -0.93 17.61 -5.26
CA SER A 113 0.00 18.71 -5.52
C SER A 113 -0.67 19.94 -6.13
N ASP A 114 -1.64 19.73 -7.04
CA ASP A 114 -2.45 20.82 -7.59
C ASP A 114 -3.20 21.57 -6.50
N LEU A 115 -3.87 20.82 -5.61
CA LEU A 115 -4.62 21.41 -4.50
C LEU A 115 -3.71 22.19 -3.54
N ILE A 116 -2.52 21.65 -3.23
CA ILE A 116 -1.54 22.34 -2.39
C ILE A 116 -1.07 23.62 -3.07
N ARG A 117 -0.77 23.59 -4.37
CA ARG A 117 -0.35 24.75 -5.13
C ARG A 117 -1.43 25.83 -5.18
N GLU A 118 -2.67 25.45 -5.44
CA GLU A 118 -3.79 26.42 -5.52
C GLU A 118 -4.07 27.07 -4.17
N LYS A 119 -3.97 26.33 -3.07
CA LYS A 119 -4.30 26.83 -1.73
C LYS A 119 -3.16 27.59 -1.05
N PHE A 120 -1.93 27.07 -1.14
CA PHE A 120 -0.79 27.54 -0.37
C PHE A 120 0.25 28.29 -1.23
N GLY A 121 0.08 28.25 -2.55
CA GLY A 121 0.92 28.96 -3.51
C GLY A 121 2.18 28.16 -3.94
N ALA A 122 2.76 28.60 -5.04
CA ALA A 122 3.86 27.88 -5.71
C ALA A 122 5.12 27.73 -4.84
N LYS A 123 5.43 28.71 -3.97
CA LYS A 123 6.63 28.67 -3.13
C LYS A 123 6.59 27.52 -2.11
N ILE A 124 5.48 27.35 -1.41
CA ILE A 124 5.30 26.28 -0.42
C ILE A 124 5.31 24.92 -1.13
N THR A 125 4.59 24.82 -2.24
CA THR A 125 4.55 23.59 -3.07
C THR A 125 5.94 23.19 -3.54
N PHE A 126 6.76 24.16 -3.97
CA PHE A 126 8.12 23.91 -4.41
C PHE A 126 9.01 23.29 -3.31
N TYR A 127 8.98 23.82 -2.08
CA TYR A 127 9.72 23.23 -0.97
C TYR A 127 9.22 21.85 -0.59
N LEU A 128 7.89 21.65 -0.60
CA LEU A 128 7.31 20.32 -0.37
C LEU A 128 7.76 19.33 -1.45
N MET A 129 7.75 19.74 -2.73
CA MET A 129 8.19 18.91 -3.83
C MET A 129 9.68 18.49 -3.69
N ILE A 130 10.56 19.40 -3.27
CA ILE A 130 11.97 19.05 -3.03
C ILE A 130 12.09 18.01 -1.93
N GLY A 131 11.45 18.24 -0.78
CA GLY A 131 11.47 17.29 0.35
C GLY A 131 10.94 15.93 -0.05
N MET A 132 9.81 15.90 -0.75
CA MET A 132 9.19 14.67 -1.24
C MET A 132 10.03 13.97 -2.34
N PHE A 133 10.65 14.74 -3.24
CA PHE A 133 11.54 14.18 -4.26
C PHE A 133 12.71 13.43 -3.61
N LEU A 134 13.37 14.04 -2.62
CA LEU A 134 14.49 13.42 -1.91
C LEU A 134 14.05 12.16 -1.15
N THR A 135 12.90 12.21 -0.48
CA THR A 135 12.33 11.08 0.24
C THR A 135 11.98 9.93 -0.71
N ASN A 136 11.27 10.24 -1.80
CA ASN A 136 10.86 9.24 -2.79
C ASN A 136 12.06 8.68 -3.56
N MET A 137 13.11 9.47 -3.79
CA MET A 137 14.36 8.97 -4.35
C MET A 137 14.99 7.90 -3.45
N GLY A 138 14.98 8.12 -2.12
CA GLY A 138 15.39 7.10 -1.15
C GLY A 138 14.57 5.80 -1.27
N ASN A 139 13.26 5.92 -1.48
CA ASN A 139 12.40 4.75 -1.71
C ASN A 139 12.73 4.03 -3.02
N VAL A 140 12.94 4.75 -4.12
CA VAL A 140 13.34 4.13 -5.40
C VAL A 140 14.68 3.42 -5.28
N VAL A 141 15.64 4.03 -4.58
CA VAL A 141 16.94 3.39 -4.27
C VAL A 141 16.72 2.12 -3.44
N SER A 142 15.80 2.15 -2.45
CA SER A 142 15.41 0.99 -1.65
C SER A 142 14.89 -0.16 -2.52
N GLU A 143 14.06 0.13 -3.53
CA GLU A 143 13.56 -0.91 -4.44
C GLU A 143 14.66 -1.57 -5.25
N PHE A 144 15.58 -0.79 -5.82
CA PHE A 144 16.71 -1.37 -6.51
C PHE A 144 17.70 -2.06 -5.57
N ALA A 145 17.77 -1.68 -4.28
CA ALA A 145 18.47 -2.45 -3.27
C ALA A 145 17.82 -3.82 -3.02
N GLY A 146 16.48 -3.87 -2.97
CA GLY A 146 15.72 -5.13 -2.87
C GLY A 146 15.94 -6.04 -4.08
N VAL A 147 15.91 -5.48 -5.30
CA VAL A 147 16.27 -6.23 -6.51
C VAL A 147 17.69 -6.80 -6.41
N ALA A 148 18.67 -5.97 -6.04
CA ALA A 148 20.06 -6.40 -5.89
C ALA A 148 20.18 -7.53 -4.86
N ALA A 149 19.64 -7.32 -3.65
CA ALA A 149 19.71 -8.29 -2.56
C ALA A 149 19.02 -9.63 -2.91
N GLY A 150 17.87 -9.59 -3.58
CA GLY A 150 17.15 -10.78 -4.01
C GLY A 150 17.88 -11.52 -5.15
N MET A 151 18.39 -10.80 -6.14
CA MET A 151 19.11 -11.40 -7.28
C MET A 151 20.48 -11.94 -6.90
N GLU A 152 21.16 -11.35 -5.90
CA GLU A 152 22.39 -11.89 -5.34
C GLU A 152 22.19 -13.29 -4.71
N ILE A 153 21.00 -13.61 -4.19
CA ILE A 153 20.65 -14.96 -3.73
C ILE A 153 20.65 -15.98 -4.88
N PHE A 154 20.20 -15.56 -6.08
CA PHE A 154 20.27 -16.38 -7.30
C PHE A 154 21.65 -16.38 -7.94
N GLY A 155 22.66 -15.72 -7.35
CA GLY A 155 24.02 -15.64 -7.88
C GLY A 155 24.19 -14.60 -9.00
N VAL A 156 23.20 -13.75 -9.24
CA VAL A 156 23.28 -12.68 -10.25
C VAL A 156 23.82 -11.41 -9.61
N ASN A 157 24.93 -10.91 -10.18
CA ASN A 157 25.59 -9.72 -9.68
C ASN A 157 24.72 -8.47 -9.87
N ARG A 158 24.74 -7.55 -8.85
CA ARG A 158 23.98 -6.28 -8.88
C ARG A 158 24.29 -5.41 -10.10
N PHE A 159 25.53 -5.45 -10.65
CA PHE A 159 25.91 -4.72 -11.86
C PHE A 159 25.20 -5.20 -13.13
N ILE A 160 24.58 -6.39 -13.08
CA ILE A 160 23.75 -6.93 -14.17
C ILE A 160 22.27 -6.80 -13.82
N SER A 161 21.88 -7.24 -12.62
CA SER A 161 20.47 -7.31 -12.24
C SER A 161 19.81 -5.93 -12.13
N VAL A 162 20.49 -4.94 -11.55
CA VAL A 162 19.92 -3.60 -11.34
C VAL A 162 19.72 -2.84 -12.66
N PRO A 163 20.71 -2.71 -13.57
CA PRO A 163 20.49 -2.05 -14.84
C PRO A 163 19.44 -2.74 -15.71
N LEU A 164 19.43 -4.07 -15.73
CA LEU A 164 18.44 -4.83 -16.49
C LEU A 164 17.02 -4.61 -15.95
N SER A 165 16.86 -4.61 -14.63
CA SER A 165 15.61 -4.35 -13.96
C SER A 165 15.12 -2.91 -14.18
N ALA A 166 16.02 -1.93 -14.08
CA ALA A 166 15.69 -0.53 -14.34
C ALA A 166 15.21 -0.33 -15.79
N PHE A 167 15.90 -0.93 -16.74
CA PHE A 167 15.49 -0.88 -18.15
C PHE A 167 14.14 -1.58 -18.38
N LEU A 168 13.94 -2.76 -17.78
CA LEU A 168 12.69 -3.50 -17.89
C LEU A 168 11.50 -2.69 -17.36
N VAL A 169 11.61 -2.15 -16.14
CA VAL A 169 10.57 -1.33 -15.51
C VAL A 169 10.29 -0.06 -16.33
N TRP A 170 11.33 0.64 -16.74
CA TRP A 170 11.22 1.82 -17.59
C TRP A 170 10.51 1.51 -18.91
N TRP A 171 10.94 0.45 -19.59
CA TRP A 171 10.36 0.04 -20.88
C TRP A 171 8.88 -0.32 -20.76
N MET A 172 8.50 -1.02 -19.70
CA MET A 172 7.11 -1.41 -19.45
C MET A 172 6.18 -0.21 -19.29
N VAL A 173 6.61 0.81 -18.55
CA VAL A 173 5.79 2.00 -18.29
C VAL A 173 5.77 2.92 -19.50
N VAL A 174 6.92 3.23 -20.10
CA VAL A 174 7.03 4.18 -21.23
C VAL A 174 6.41 3.65 -22.51
N LYS A 175 6.38 2.33 -22.71
CA LYS A 175 5.76 1.70 -23.91
C LYS A 175 4.28 1.34 -23.73
N GLY A 176 3.66 1.73 -22.61
CA GLY A 176 2.22 1.55 -22.39
C GLY A 176 1.76 0.10 -22.19
N THR A 177 2.68 -0.83 -21.91
CA THR A 177 2.34 -2.23 -21.54
C THR A 177 2.04 -2.40 -20.05
N TYR A 178 2.07 -1.31 -19.30
CA TYR A 178 1.97 -1.28 -17.86
C TYR A 178 0.75 -2.02 -17.28
N LYS A 179 -0.46 -1.79 -17.83
CA LYS A 179 -1.70 -2.43 -17.35
C LYS A 179 -1.67 -3.97 -17.36
N SER A 180 -0.97 -4.57 -18.32
CA SER A 180 -0.85 -6.03 -18.43
C SER A 180 0.18 -6.56 -17.44
N VAL A 181 1.25 -5.82 -17.23
CA VAL A 181 2.35 -6.21 -16.34
C VAL A 181 1.97 -5.98 -14.87
N GLU A 182 1.24 -4.91 -14.58
CA GLU A 182 0.63 -4.67 -13.27
C GLU A 182 -0.16 -5.90 -12.78
N LYS A 183 -0.98 -6.51 -13.66
CA LYS A 183 -1.71 -7.74 -13.32
C LYS A 183 -0.78 -8.90 -13.01
N ALA A 184 0.33 -9.04 -13.72
CA ALA A 184 1.31 -10.10 -13.47
C ALA A 184 2.00 -9.91 -12.12
N PHE A 185 2.38 -8.68 -11.76
CA PHE A 185 2.95 -8.37 -10.45
C PHE A 185 1.95 -8.60 -9.31
N LEU A 186 0.69 -8.18 -9.49
CA LEU A 186 -0.37 -8.45 -8.50
C LEU A 186 -0.59 -9.95 -8.29
N ILE A 187 -0.56 -10.76 -9.35
CA ILE A 187 -0.66 -12.22 -9.23
C ILE A 187 0.56 -12.77 -8.46
N ALA A 188 1.76 -12.26 -8.74
CA ALA A 188 2.96 -12.70 -8.05
C ALA A 188 2.98 -12.29 -6.55
N CYS A 189 2.17 -11.31 -6.14
CA CYS A 189 1.95 -10.97 -4.72
C CYS A 189 1.27 -12.11 -3.92
N VAL A 190 0.77 -13.16 -4.57
CA VAL A 190 0.38 -14.44 -3.92
C VAL A 190 1.54 -15.01 -3.08
N PHE A 191 2.79 -14.64 -3.39
CA PHE A 191 3.94 -14.93 -2.54
C PHE A 191 3.71 -14.58 -1.05
N TYR A 192 3.03 -13.48 -0.73
CA TYR A 192 2.77 -13.10 0.68
C TYR A 192 1.95 -14.14 1.45
N VAL A 193 1.19 -14.98 0.76
CA VAL A 193 0.50 -16.14 1.38
C VAL A 193 1.49 -17.10 2.03
N SER A 194 2.76 -17.15 1.56
CA SER A 194 3.82 -17.95 2.18
C SER A 194 4.06 -17.56 3.64
N TYR A 195 3.97 -16.28 3.99
CA TYR A 195 4.09 -15.82 5.38
C TYR A 195 2.90 -16.25 6.23
N VAL A 196 1.68 -16.20 5.66
CA VAL A 196 0.47 -16.68 6.34
C VAL A 196 0.58 -18.18 6.64
N ILE A 197 0.97 -18.97 5.65
CA ILE A 197 1.15 -20.43 5.80
C ILE A 197 2.26 -20.70 6.82
N THR A 198 3.40 -20.02 6.73
CA THR A 198 4.50 -20.18 7.69
C THR A 198 4.05 -19.83 9.10
N GLY A 199 3.28 -18.73 9.28
CA GLY A 199 2.72 -18.33 10.56
C GLY A 199 1.82 -19.38 11.20
N ILE A 200 1.11 -20.18 10.40
CA ILE A 200 0.32 -21.33 10.89
C ILE A 200 1.24 -22.50 11.24
N ILE A 201 2.25 -22.80 10.41
CA ILE A 201 3.17 -23.94 10.60
C ILE A 201 4.02 -23.79 11.85
N VAL A 202 4.47 -22.59 12.19
CA VAL A 202 5.30 -22.33 13.38
C VAL A 202 4.54 -22.49 14.69
N LYS A 203 3.20 -22.65 14.66
CA LYS A 203 2.32 -22.86 15.81
C LYS A 203 2.59 -21.87 16.94
N PRO A 204 2.46 -20.56 16.70
CA PRO A 204 2.73 -19.55 17.72
C PRO A 204 1.80 -19.73 18.90
N ASN A 205 2.23 -19.28 20.07
CA ASN A 205 1.35 -19.19 21.23
C ASN A 205 0.38 -18.00 21.02
N TRP A 206 -0.82 -18.28 20.50
CA TRP A 206 -1.84 -17.26 20.23
C TRP A 206 -2.26 -16.48 21.48
N GLY A 207 -2.17 -17.09 22.67
CA GLY A 207 -2.40 -16.40 23.94
C GLY A 207 -1.38 -15.27 24.17
N ASN A 208 -0.09 -15.56 23.94
CA ASN A 208 0.97 -14.56 24.04
C ASN A 208 0.81 -13.47 22.94
N VAL A 209 0.46 -13.86 21.71
CA VAL A 209 0.18 -12.88 20.64
C VAL A 209 -0.94 -11.93 21.06
N ALA A 210 -2.05 -12.46 21.58
CA ALA A 210 -3.19 -11.66 22.04
C ALA A 210 -2.78 -10.75 23.24
N GLU A 211 -1.99 -11.26 24.16
CA GLU A 211 -1.47 -10.49 25.29
C GLU A 211 -0.66 -9.27 24.83
N GLN A 212 0.23 -9.44 23.83
CA GLN A 212 1.03 -8.34 23.29
C GLN A 212 0.17 -7.28 22.56
N PHE A 213 -0.98 -7.65 21.99
CA PHE A 213 -1.93 -6.67 21.45
C PHE A 213 -2.66 -5.91 22.56
N LEU A 214 -3.02 -6.57 23.66
CA LEU A 214 -3.82 -5.99 24.74
C LEU A 214 -2.98 -5.18 25.75
N HIS A 215 -1.70 -5.50 25.86
CA HIS A 215 -0.76 -4.86 26.78
C HIS A 215 0.41 -4.21 26.01
N PRO A 216 0.17 -3.05 25.35
CA PRO A 216 1.21 -2.35 24.60
C PRO A 216 2.40 -2.01 25.49
N GLN A 217 3.57 -2.47 25.11
CA GLN A 217 4.82 -2.13 25.77
C GLN A 217 5.63 -1.23 24.85
N LEU A 218 5.89 -0.01 25.30
CA LEU A 218 6.71 0.95 24.57
C LEU A 218 7.80 1.46 25.51
N SER A 219 9.04 1.30 25.14
CA SER A 219 10.17 1.90 25.85
C SER A 219 10.70 3.11 25.08
N LEU A 220 11.09 4.16 25.81
CA LEU A 220 11.69 5.35 25.22
C LEU A 220 13.18 5.11 24.87
N ASN A 221 13.45 3.97 24.21
CA ASN A 221 14.76 3.63 23.68
C ASN A 221 14.83 4.14 22.21
N PRO A 222 15.90 4.88 21.83
CA PRO A 222 16.04 5.39 20.45
C PRO A 222 15.85 4.32 19.36
N THR A 223 16.42 3.13 19.53
CA THR A 223 16.29 2.02 18.57
C THR A 223 14.84 1.58 18.38
N GLU A 224 14.08 1.46 19.49
CA GLU A 224 12.66 1.08 19.45
C GLU A 224 11.81 2.19 18.83
N MET A 225 12.08 3.46 19.16
CA MET A 225 11.38 4.60 18.58
C MET A 225 11.65 4.71 17.07
N THR A 226 12.90 4.51 16.64
CA THR A 226 13.26 4.48 15.21
C THR A 226 12.48 3.36 14.49
N MET A 227 12.35 2.18 15.11
CA MET A 227 11.56 1.09 14.54
C MET A 227 10.08 1.45 14.42
N VAL A 228 9.49 2.08 15.44
CA VAL A 228 8.09 2.55 15.38
C VAL A 228 7.89 3.59 14.26
N ILE A 229 8.82 4.54 14.12
CA ILE A 229 8.79 5.50 13.01
C ILE A 229 8.90 4.79 11.67
N GLY A 230 9.78 3.81 11.55
CA GLY A 230 9.93 2.98 10.36
C GLY A 230 8.66 2.20 10.03
N LEU A 231 8.00 1.59 11.02
CA LEU A 231 6.72 0.88 10.86
C LEU A 231 5.60 1.81 10.38
N VAL A 232 5.50 3.02 10.94
CA VAL A 232 4.53 4.01 10.46
C VAL A 232 4.90 4.49 9.06
N GLY A 233 6.19 4.79 8.82
CA GLY A 233 6.69 5.35 7.57
C GLY A 233 6.62 4.38 6.40
N THR A 234 6.74 3.07 6.64
CA THR A 234 6.54 2.06 5.59
C THR A 234 5.06 1.91 5.28
N THR A 235 4.18 1.91 6.29
CA THR A 235 2.76 1.62 6.12
C THR A 235 1.95 2.84 5.67
N ILE A 236 2.34 4.05 6.08
CA ILE A 236 1.69 5.32 5.69
C ILE A 236 2.72 6.19 4.97
N ALA A 237 3.33 5.64 3.93
CA ALA A 237 4.37 6.35 3.22
C ALA A 237 3.82 7.61 2.51
N PRO A 238 4.52 8.76 2.59
CA PRO A 238 4.03 10.03 2.03
C PRO A 238 3.71 9.98 0.53
N TRP A 239 4.42 9.17 -0.26
CA TRP A 239 4.22 9.02 -1.69
C TRP A 239 2.83 8.46 -2.06
N MET A 240 2.25 7.62 -1.18
CA MET A 240 0.97 6.93 -1.42
C MET A 240 -0.17 7.91 -1.62
N GLN A 241 -0.18 9.01 -0.87
CA GLN A 241 -1.22 10.03 -0.90
C GLN A 241 -1.28 10.73 -2.26
N PHE A 242 -0.11 11.06 -2.82
CA PHE A 242 -0.03 11.66 -4.15
C PHE A 242 -0.44 10.68 -5.25
N TYR A 243 0.08 9.44 -5.18
CA TYR A 243 -0.25 8.42 -6.18
C TYR A 243 -1.72 8.02 -6.15
N LEU A 244 -2.28 7.76 -4.96
CA LEU A 244 -3.67 7.35 -4.82
C LEU A 244 -4.62 8.42 -5.36
N GLN A 245 -4.41 9.68 -4.97
CA GLN A 245 -5.26 10.78 -5.42
C GLN A 245 -5.14 10.99 -6.93
N ALA A 246 -3.93 11.01 -7.49
CA ALA A 246 -3.69 11.10 -8.94
C ALA A 246 -4.38 9.94 -9.69
N SER A 247 -4.24 8.70 -9.21
CA SER A 247 -4.88 7.52 -9.81
C SER A 247 -6.41 7.57 -9.78
N ILE A 248 -7.01 8.10 -8.73
CA ILE A 248 -8.46 8.33 -8.61
C ILE A 248 -8.93 9.33 -9.68
N VAL A 249 -8.19 10.43 -9.84
CA VAL A 249 -8.48 11.47 -10.82
C VAL A 249 -8.32 10.92 -12.24
N GLU A 250 -7.23 10.23 -12.56
CA GLU A 250 -6.96 9.66 -13.87
C GLU A 250 -7.99 8.61 -14.29
N LYS A 251 -8.48 7.79 -13.34
CA LYS A 251 -9.58 6.85 -13.57
C LYS A 251 -10.94 7.54 -13.75
N GLY A 252 -11.04 8.84 -13.48
CA GLY A 252 -12.28 9.61 -13.58
C GLY A 252 -13.39 9.11 -12.67
N ILE A 253 -13.04 8.61 -11.46
CA ILE A 253 -14.00 8.08 -10.50
C ILE A 253 -14.91 9.19 -10.01
N LYS A 254 -16.23 9.01 -10.19
CA LYS A 254 -17.24 9.99 -9.79
C LYS A 254 -17.79 9.72 -8.41
N MET A 255 -18.54 10.69 -7.85
CA MET A 255 -19.11 10.58 -6.50
C MET A 255 -20.08 9.40 -6.35
N GLU A 256 -20.81 9.03 -7.41
CA GLU A 256 -21.69 7.86 -7.41
C GLU A 256 -20.91 6.55 -7.19
N GLU A 257 -19.64 6.52 -7.60
CA GLU A 257 -18.74 5.37 -7.52
C GLU A 257 -17.83 5.40 -6.29
N TYR A 258 -17.82 6.50 -5.55
CA TYR A 258 -16.94 6.72 -4.38
C TYR A 258 -17.00 5.59 -3.34
N LYS A 259 -18.18 4.98 -3.13
CA LYS A 259 -18.34 3.84 -2.22
C LYS A 259 -17.44 2.65 -2.59
N PHE A 260 -17.17 2.45 -3.87
CA PHE A 260 -16.29 1.37 -4.34
C PHE A 260 -14.82 1.73 -4.10
N ALA A 261 -14.42 2.98 -4.38
CA ALA A 261 -13.08 3.47 -4.08
C ALA A 261 -12.79 3.42 -2.56
N ARG A 262 -13.76 3.80 -1.72
CA ARG A 262 -13.64 3.67 -0.27
C ARG A 262 -13.49 2.22 0.19
N PHE A 263 -14.27 1.30 -0.40
CA PHE A 263 -14.16 -0.13 -0.07
C PHE A 263 -12.81 -0.70 -0.50
N ASP A 264 -12.31 -0.32 -1.68
CA ASP A 264 -10.98 -0.68 -2.20
C ASP A 264 -9.86 -0.24 -1.25
N VAL A 265 -9.90 0.98 -0.77
CA VAL A 265 -8.97 1.53 0.24
C VAL A 265 -9.01 0.73 1.55
N VAL A 266 -10.20 0.47 2.08
CA VAL A 266 -10.34 -0.28 3.35
C VAL A 266 -9.84 -1.72 3.19
N LEU A 267 -10.24 -2.39 2.12
CA LEU A 267 -9.83 -3.77 1.85
C LEU A 267 -8.32 -3.87 1.65
N GLY A 268 -7.73 -2.97 0.87
CA GLY A 268 -6.29 -2.90 0.66
C GLY A 268 -5.55 -2.69 1.98
N SER A 269 -5.98 -1.73 2.80
CA SER A 269 -5.37 -1.45 4.10
C SER A 269 -5.42 -2.67 5.05
N VAL A 270 -6.51 -3.42 5.06
CA VAL A 270 -6.61 -4.65 5.88
C VAL A 270 -5.66 -5.73 5.35
N ILE A 271 -5.60 -5.93 4.03
CA ILE A 271 -4.74 -6.96 3.41
C ILE A 271 -3.27 -6.68 3.72
N VAL A 272 -2.80 -5.44 3.55
CA VAL A 272 -1.39 -5.10 3.83
C VAL A 272 -1.03 -5.33 5.28
N HIS A 273 -1.91 -4.98 6.22
CA HIS A 273 -1.66 -5.20 7.64
C HIS A 273 -1.69 -6.68 8.04
N MET A 274 -2.52 -7.50 7.38
CA MET A 274 -2.45 -8.95 7.55
C MET A 274 -1.08 -9.49 7.12
N VAL A 275 -0.56 -9.04 5.98
CA VAL A 275 0.78 -9.45 5.51
C VAL A 275 1.85 -8.99 6.50
N ALA A 276 1.86 -7.72 6.90
CA ALA A 276 2.78 -7.15 7.88
C ALA A 276 2.76 -7.93 9.21
N PHE A 277 1.57 -8.22 9.72
CA PHE A 277 1.38 -9.04 10.92
C PHE A 277 2.05 -10.41 10.79
N PHE A 278 1.83 -11.13 9.70
CA PHE A 278 2.42 -12.45 9.52
C PHE A 278 3.93 -12.38 9.27
N ILE A 279 4.46 -11.34 8.62
CA ILE A 279 5.91 -11.16 8.49
C ILE A 279 6.54 -10.97 9.88
N ILE A 280 6.02 -10.06 10.71
CA ILE A 280 6.51 -9.83 12.07
C ILE A 280 6.40 -11.11 12.91
N LEU A 281 5.23 -11.77 12.90
CA LEU A 281 4.98 -13.01 13.64
C LEU A 281 5.98 -14.12 13.28
N VAL A 282 6.16 -14.36 11.99
CA VAL A 282 7.05 -15.42 11.49
C VAL A 282 8.51 -15.11 11.87
N CYS A 283 8.97 -13.86 11.72
CA CYS A 283 10.31 -13.47 12.11
C CYS A 283 10.51 -13.55 13.64
N ALA A 284 9.49 -13.19 14.43
CA ALA A 284 9.53 -13.33 15.88
C ALA A 284 9.62 -14.80 16.32
N GLU A 285 8.85 -15.68 15.72
CA GLU A 285 8.82 -17.11 16.07
C GLU A 285 10.03 -17.90 15.57
N THR A 286 10.71 -17.40 14.54
CA THR A 286 11.85 -18.11 13.92
C THR A 286 13.18 -17.42 14.23
N LEU A 287 13.39 -16.19 13.80
CA LEU A 287 14.67 -15.49 13.90
C LEU A 287 14.94 -14.98 15.33
N PHE A 288 13.97 -14.27 15.93
CA PHE A 288 14.13 -13.70 17.28
C PHE A 288 14.38 -14.80 18.32
N LYS A 289 13.63 -15.92 18.29
CA LYS A 289 13.82 -17.04 19.22
C LYS A 289 15.17 -17.74 19.06
N GLN A 290 15.79 -17.64 17.89
CA GLN A 290 17.10 -18.22 17.59
C GLN A 290 18.24 -17.21 17.74
N GLY A 291 17.95 -15.93 18.07
CA GLY A 291 18.95 -14.87 18.20
C GLY A 291 19.60 -14.48 16.88
N VAL A 292 18.94 -14.74 15.74
CA VAL A 292 19.45 -14.41 14.40
C VAL A 292 19.17 -12.94 14.12
N GLN A 293 20.21 -12.16 13.88
CA GLN A 293 20.12 -10.79 13.40
C GLN A 293 20.07 -10.77 11.87
N ILE A 294 19.28 -9.86 11.30
CA ILE A 294 19.16 -9.70 9.85
C ILE A 294 20.20 -8.68 9.39
N GLU A 295 21.26 -9.14 8.75
CA GLU A 295 22.25 -8.32 8.07
C GLU A 295 22.13 -8.41 6.54
N THR A 296 21.60 -9.53 6.05
CA THR A 296 21.44 -9.81 4.63
C THR A 296 20.02 -10.33 4.30
N ALA A 297 19.66 -10.29 3.03
CA ALA A 297 18.42 -10.90 2.56
C ALA A 297 18.37 -12.43 2.80
N LYS A 298 19.53 -13.10 2.88
CA LYS A 298 19.61 -14.52 3.22
C LYS A 298 19.19 -14.79 4.66
N ASP A 299 19.55 -13.91 5.59
CA ASP A 299 19.16 -14.03 7.00
C ASP A 299 17.63 -13.87 7.15
N ALA A 300 17.07 -12.85 6.50
CA ALA A 300 15.62 -12.64 6.47
C ALA A 300 14.88 -13.86 5.88
N ALA A 301 15.44 -14.49 4.86
CA ALA A 301 14.86 -15.67 4.21
C ALA A 301 14.74 -16.90 5.12
N LEU A 302 15.57 -16.99 6.18
CA LEU A 302 15.48 -18.08 7.16
C LEU A 302 14.14 -18.09 7.91
N SER A 303 13.42 -16.97 7.93
CA SER A 303 12.07 -16.89 8.50
C SER A 303 11.09 -17.85 7.83
N LEU A 304 11.27 -18.13 6.53
CA LEU A 304 10.44 -19.05 5.74
C LEU A 304 10.93 -20.50 5.78
N LYS A 305 12.00 -20.81 6.53
CA LYS A 305 12.55 -22.18 6.64
C LYS A 305 11.53 -23.21 7.13
N PRO A 306 10.60 -22.92 8.05
CA PRO A 306 9.58 -23.88 8.47
C PRO A 306 8.65 -24.33 7.33
N LEU A 307 8.38 -23.47 6.35
CA LEU A 307 7.57 -23.79 5.18
C LEU A 307 8.38 -24.45 4.08
N ALA A 308 9.49 -23.84 3.69
CA ALA A 308 10.21 -24.16 2.45
C ALA A 308 11.54 -24.90 2.67
N GLY A 309 11.94 -25.18 3.92
CA GLY A 309 13.17 -25.89 4.24
C GLY A 309 14.40 -25.24 3.56
N LYS A 310 15.15 -26.03 2.78
CA LYS A 310 16.32 -25.55 2.04
C LYS A 310 16.01 -24.58 0.90
N TYR A 311 14.75 -24.48 0.47
CA TYR A 311 14.33 -23.56 -0.59
C TYR A 311 13.82 -22.22 -0.08
N CYS A 312 13.86 -21.97 1.23
CA CYS A 312 13.37 -20.73 1.84
C CYS A 312 14.04 -19.47 1.24
N THR A 313 15.34 -19.55 0.94
CA THR A 313 16.09 -18.44 0.34
C THR A 313 15.59 -18.09 -1.05
N TYR A 314 15.31 -19.08 -1.89
CA TYR A 314 14.77 -18.85 -3.24
C TYR A 314 13.34 -18.33 -3.21
N LEU A 315 12.51 -18.86 -2.31
CA LEU A 315 11.14 -18.38 -2.13
C LEU A 315 11.13 -16.92 -1.70
N PHE A 316 11.94 -16.56 -0.69
CA PHE A 316 12.09 -15.18 -0.22
C PHE A 316 12.63 -14.26 -1.31
N ALA A 317 13.70 -14.67 -2.02
CA ALA A 317 14.32 -13.91 -3.08
C ALA A 317 13.33 -13.60 -4.22
N PHE A 318 12.53 -14.60 -4.63
CA PHE A 318 11.49 -14.41 -5.63
C PHE A 318 10.46 -13.36 -5.18
N GLY A 319 10.00 -13.44 -3.92
CA GLY A 319 9.05 -12.47 -3.37
C GLY A 319 9.63 -11.08 -3.27
N LEU A 320 10.86 -10.93 -2.77
CA LEU A 320 11.54 -9.66 -2.64
C LEU A 320 11.77 -8.99 -4.00
N VAL A 321 12.27 -9.74 -5.00
CA VAL A 321 12.48 -9.22 -6.36
C VAL A 321 11.16 -8.81 -7.00
N ASN A 322 10.10 -9.62 -6.86
CA ASN A 322 8.78 -9.27 -7.39
C ASN A 322 8.23 -8.00 -6.75
N ALA A 323 8.24 -7.91 -5.41
CA ALA A 323 7.78 -6.73 -4.67
C ALA A 323 8.57 -5.49 -5.09
N SER A 324 9.89 -5.59 -5.16
CA SER A 324 10.78 -4.51 -5.56
C SER A 324 10.54 -4.03 -7.00
N LEU A 325 10.38 -4.92 -7.96
CA LEU A 325 10.11 -4.57 -9.36
C LEU A 325 8.75 -3.88 -9.51
N PHE A 326 7.73 -4.38 -8.80
CA PHE A 326 6.40 -3.77 -8.80
C PHE A 326 6.46 -2.35 -8.23
N SER A 327 7.07 -2.19 -7.06
CA SER A 327 7.18 -0.90 -6.39
C SER A 327 8.09 0.06 -7.16
N ALA A 328 9.20 -0.42 -7.76
CA ALA A 328 10.05 0.37 -8.64
C ALA A 328 9.33 0.88 -9.90
N SER A 329 8.21 0.29 -10.30
CA SER A 329 7.38 0.80 -11.38
C SER A 329 6.45 1.94 -10.94
N ILE A 330 6.01 1.94 -9.69
CA ILE A 330 4.98 2.86 -9.15
C ILE A 330 5.59 4.06 -8.41
N LEU A 331 6.63 3.87 -7.61
CA LEU A 331 7.25 4.95 -6.83
C LEU A 331 7.77 6.11 -7.70
N PRO A 332 8.48 5.85 -8.83
CA PRO A 332 8.84 6.93 -9.75
C PRO A 332 7.62 7.62 -10.37
N LEU A 333 6.53 6.90 -10.65
CA LEU A 333 5.28 7.50 -11.12
C LEU A 333 4.68 8.44 -10.10
N SER A 334 4.59 8.02 -8.83
CA SER A 334 4.10 8.87 -7.75
C SER A 334 4.88 10.19 -7.67
N THR A 335 6.21 10.10 -7.76
CA THR A 335 7.09 11.28 -7.73
C THR A 335 6.89 12.16 -8.97
N THR A 336 6.67 11.54 -10.11
CA THR A 336 6.42 12.26 -11.37
C THR A 336 5.07 12.99 -11.33
N TYR A 337 4.00 12.35 -10.83
CA TYR A 337 2.72 13.02 -10.59
C TYR A 337 2.88 14.21 -9.65
N LEU A 338 3.55 14.01 -8.49
CA LEU A 338 3.84 15.07 -7.53
C LEU A 338 4.47 16.30 -8.19
N ILE A 339 5.51 16.10 -9.01
CA ILE A 339 6.28 17.18 -9.64
C ILE A 339 5.46 17.83 -10.75
N CYS A 340 4.93 17.05 -11.67
CA CYS A 340 4.23 17.58 -12.84
C CYS A 340 2.93 18.31 -12.46
N GLU A 341 2.12 17.75 -11.54
CA GLU A 341 0.96 18.45 -10.99
C GLU A 341 1.38 19.75 -10.26
N GLY A 342 2.42 19.67 -9.40
CA GLY A 342 2.91 20.82 -8.66
C GLY A 342 3.46 21.93 -9.55
N LEU A 343 3.99 21.62 -10.75
CA LEU A 343 4.44 22.60 -11.75
C LEU A 343 3.36 22.98 -12.78
N GLY A 344 2.23 22.23 -12.81
CA GLY A 344 1.15 22.45 -13.76
C GLY A 344 1.47 21.91 -15.16
N TRP A 345 2.28 20.87 -15.24
CA TRP A 345 2.59 20.16 -16.47
C TRP A 345 1.60 19.03 -16.71
N GLU A 346 1.54 18.56 -17.98
CA GLU A 346 0.69 17.46 -18.35
C GLU A 346 1.08 16.15 -17.63
N VAL A 347 0.07 15.45 -17.10
CA VAL A 347 0.23 14.17 -16.40
C VAL A 347 -0.63 13.09 -17.02
N GLY A 348 -0.27 11.84 -16.81
CA GLY A 348 -1.08 10.68 -17.13
C GLY A 348 -0.32 9.55 -17.81
N ILE A 349 -0.52 8.34 -17.30
CA ILE A 349 0.08 7.10 -17.82
C ILE A 349 -0.54 6.69 -19.17
N ASP A 350 -1.78 7.10 -19.44
CA ASP A 350 -2.47 6.80 -20.69
C ASP A 350 -2.05 7.74 -21.85
N LYS A 351 -1.25 8.79 -21.57
CA LYS A 351 -0.70 9.70 -22.57
C LYS A 351 0.55 9.12 -23.23
N LYS A 352 0.77 9.48 -24.48
CA LYS A 352 2.02 9.11 -25.18
C LYS A 352 3.17 10.00 -24.74
N PHE A 353 4.40 9.54 -24.94
CA PHE A 353 5.61 10.30 -24.62
C PHE A 353 5.62 11.71 -25.25
N VAL A 354 5.10 11.85 -26.48
CA VAL A 354 5.02 13.15 -27.19
C VAL A 354 3.99 14.09 -26.58
N GLU A 355 2.98 13.56 -25.90
CA GLU A 355 1.90 14.33 -25.27
C GLU A 355 2.25 14.81 -23.85
N ALA A 356 3.17 14.09 -23.15
CA ALA A 356 3.63 14.43 -21.82
C ALA A 356 5.14 14.15 -21.67
N PRO A 357 6.01 14.88 -22.42
CA PRO A 357 7.45 14.60 -22.43
C PRO A 357 8.13 14.86 -21.09
N GLU A 358 7.68 15.87 -20.35
CA GLU A 358 8.19 16.17 -18.99
C GLU A 358 7.88 15.04 -18.02
N PHE A 359 6.67 14.49 -18.07
CA PHE A 359 6.24 13.38 -17.23
C PHE A 359 7.15 12.16 -17.43
N TYR A 360 7.31 11.70 -18.66
CA TYR A 360 8.16 10.55 -18.95
C TYR A 360 9.65 10.84 -18.80
N GLY A 361 10.07 12.11 -18.99
CA GLY A 361 11.44 12.57 -18.73
C GLY A 361 11.82 12.44 -17.27
N PHE A 362 10.99 12.99 -16.35
CA PHE A 362 11.20 12.85 -14.90
C PHE A 362 11.14 11.40 -14.45
N TYR A 363 10.17 10.61 -14.93
CA TYR A 363 10.08 9.20 -14.67
C TYR A 363 11.39 8.47 -15.01
N SER A 364 11.93 8.75 -16.19
CA SER A 364 13.20 8.15 -16.64
C SER A 364 14.37 8.55 -15.76
N VAL A 365 14.51 9.83 -15.44
CA VAL A 365 15.58 10.34 -14.57
C VAL A 365 15.53 9.66 -13.20
N ILE A 366 14.36 9.56 -12.58
CA ILE A 366 14.19 8.98 -11.25
C ILE A 366 14.60 7.51 -11.24
N ILE A 367 14.17 6.72 -12.23
CA ILE A 367 14.53 5.29 -12.32
C ILE A 367 16.04 5.11 -12.50
N PHE A 368 16.63 5.76 -13.50
CA PHE A 368 18.04 5.52 -13.80
C PHE A 368 18.97 6.12 -12.75
N LEU A 369 18.59 7.22 -12.11
CA LEU A 369 19.33 7.79 -10.99
C LEU A 369 19.26 6.86 -9.77
N GLY A 370 18.06 6.39 -9.39
CA GLY A 370 17.88 5.46 -8.27
C GLY A 370 18.62 4.14 -8.46
N ALA A 371 18.52 3.56 -9.65
CA ALA A 371 19.27 2.36 -10.01
C ALA A 371 20.79 2.60 -10.00
N GLY A 372 21.23 3.73 -10.54
CA GLY A 372 22.66 4.11 -10.59
C GLY A 372 23.30 4.25 -9.21
N LEU A 373 22.56 4.80 -8.23
CA LEU A 373 23.05 4.97 -6.86
C LEU A 373 23.35 3.62 -6.20
N ILE A 374 22.58 2.57 -6.46
CA ILE A 374 22.81 1.22 -5.88
C ILE A 374 24.02 0.51 -6.47
N LEU A 375 24.50 0.94 -7.62
CA LEU A 375 25.71 0.38 -8.22
C LEU A 375 27.00 0.83 -7.51
N TYR A 376 26.92 1.81 -6.59
CA TYR A 376 28.08 2.18 -5.80
C TYR A 376 28.55 1.00 -4.93
N PRO A 377 29.85 0.59 -5.00
CA PRO A 377 30.32 -0.58 -4.28
C PRO A 377 30.25 -0.42 -2.76
N GLY A 378 29.94 -1.51 -2.06
CA GLY A 378 29.96 -1.55 -0.59
C GLY A 378 28.73 -0.95 0.11
N LEU A 379 27.70 -0.54 -0.62
CA LEU A 379 26.47 -0.04 0.00
C LEU A 379 25.74 -1.16 0.79
N PRO A 380 25.35 -0.88 2.05
CA PRO A 380 24.62 -1.83 2.87
C PRO A 380 23.13 -1.86 2.48
N LEU A 381 22.71 -2.91 1.78
CA LEU A 381 21.37 -2.96 1.17
C LEU A 381 20.23 -2.98 2.20
N ILE A 382 20.35 -3.78 3.27
CA ILE A 382 19.31 -3.85 4.33
C ILE A 382 19.13 -2.52 5.06
N PRO A 383 20.18 -1.83 5.53
CA PRO A 383 20.06 -0.49 6.10
C PRO A 383 19.41 0.52 5.15
N ILE A 384 19.75 0.52 3.85
CA ILE A 384 19.15 1.42 2.86
C ILE A 384 17.64 1.21 2.79
N MET A 385 17.19 -0.05 2.68
CA MET A 385 15.78 -0.40 2.65
C MET A 385 15.05 0.03 3.93
N TYR A 386 15.65 -0.16 5.10
CA TYR A 386 15.06 0.22 6.38
C TYR A 386 15.02 1.73 6.59
N PHE A 387 16.15 2.43 6.40
CA PHE A 387 16.21 3.86 6.67
C PHE A 387 15.39 4.70 5.71
N SER A 388 15.14 4.24 4.47
CA SER A 388 14.18 4.90 3.59
C SER A 388 12.79 4.99 4.22
N GLN A 389 12.36 3.96 4.96
CA GLN A 389 11.06 3.94 5.64
C GLN A 389 11.06 4.83 6.91
N VAL A 390 12.18 4.91 7.62
CA VAL A 390 12.31 5.87 8.74
C VAL A 390 12.19 7.32 8.24
N ILE A 391 12.82 7.65 7.10
CA ILE A 391 12.71 8.96 6.48
C ILE A 391 11.26 9.25 6.05
N ASN A 392 10.55 8.27 5.48
CA ASN A 392 9.13 8.38 5.18
C ASN A 392 8.33 8.79 6.42
N GLY A 393 8.57 8.12 7.55
CA GLY A 393 7.89 8.41 8.81
C GLY A 393 8.16 9.82 9.34
N ILE A 394 9.40 10.32 9.18
CA ILE A 394 9.78 11.68 9.58
C ILE A 394 9.11 12.74 8.68
N VAL A 395 8.97 12.48 7.38
CA VAL A 395 8.39 13.41 6.40
C VAL A 395 6.85 13.36 6.41
N LEU A 396 6.25 12.25 6.81
CA LEU A 396 4.80 12.03 6.78
C LEU A 396 3.98 13.19 7.40
N PRO A 397 4.30 13.74 8.59
CA PRO A 397 3.50 14.80 9.21
C PRO A 397 3.33 16.04 8.33
N PHE A 398 4.35 16.38 7.54
CA PHE A 398 4.29 17.55 6.66
C PHE A 398 3.20 17.38 5.60
N VAL A 399 3.10 16.21 4.99
CA VAL A 399 2.06 15.89 4.01
C VAL A 399 0.69 15.83 4.66
N LEU A 400 0.58 15.18 5.84
CA LEU A 400 -0.68 15.06 6.56
C LEU A 400 -1.26 16.41 6.99
N ILE A 401 -0.42 17.37 7.41
CA ILE A 401 -0.88 18.72 7.77
C ILE A 401 -1.54 19.39 6.55
N PHE A 402 -0.91 19.36 5.38
CA PHE A 402 -1.52 19.91 4.16
C PHE A 402 -2.83 19.22 3.81
N MET A 403 -2.86 17.89 3.88
CA MET A 403 -4.09 17.12 3.62
C MET A 403 -5.22 17.49 4.58
N LEU A 404 -4.92 17.60 5.89
CA LEU A 404 -5.91 17.96 6.91
C LEU A 404 -6.44 19.38 6.71
N LEU A 405 -5.60 20.32 6.28
CA LEU A 405 -6.01 21.69 5.96
C LEU A 405 -6.87 21.75 4.68
N LEU A 406 -6.57 20.92 3.68
CA LEU A 406 -7.32 20.83 2.43
C LEU A 406 -8.69 20.17 2.63
N ILE A 407 -8.73 18.99 3.27
CA ILE A 407 -9.96 18.21 3.45
C ILE A 407 -11.01 18.94 4.32
N ASN A 408 -10.57 19.86 5.19
CA ASN A 408 -11.43 20.66 6.04
C ASN A 408 -11.82 22.01 5.42
N ASP A 409 -11.32 22.34 4.22
CA ASP A 409 -11.72 23.55 3.54
C ASP A 409 -13.10 23.42 2.91
N LYS A 410 -14.10 24.08 3.49
CA LYS A 410 -15.48 24.08 3.00
C LYS A 410 -15.64 24.64 1.59
N LYS A 411 -14.73 25.53 1.14
CA LYS A 411 -14.77 26.07 -0.22
C LYS A 411 -14.35 25.02 -1.24
N LEU A 412 -13.46 24.11 -0.85
CA LEU A 412 -12.93 23.03 -1.68
C LEU A 412 -13.81 21.78 -1.60
N MET A 413 -14.17 21.36 -0.39
CA MET A 413 -14.83 20.08 -0.12
C MET A 413 -16.34 20.17 0.06
N MET A 414 -16.91 21.38 0.11
CA MET A 414 -18.34 21.62 0.34
C MET A 414 -18.86 20.86 1.59
N GLU A 415 -19.79 19.93 1.39
CA GLU A 415 -20.35 19.06 2.45
C GLU A 415 -19.49 17.84 2.77
N HIS A 416 -18.44 17.59 1.97
CA HIS A 416 -17.58 16.40 2.08
C HIS A 416 -16.35 16.62 2.95
N THR A 417 -16.39 17.60 3.88
CA THR A 417 -15.31 17.80 4.87
C THR A 417 -15.24 16.66 5.88
N ASN A 418 -14.13 16.56 6.61
CA ASN A 418 -13.96 15.56 7.66
C ASN A 418 -14.95 15.76 8.81
N GLY A 419 -15.43 14.61 9.35
CA GLY A 419 -16.05 14.59 10.67
C GLY A 419 -15.01 14.64 11.80
N LEU A 420 -15.51 14.82 13.04
CA LEU A 420 -14.65 14.95 14.23
C LEU A 420 -13.69 13.79 14.40
N LEU A 421 -14.16 12.55 14.24
CA LEU A 421 -13.36 11.33 14.43
C LEU A 421 -12.19 11.24 13.43
N MET A 422 -12.46 11.51 12.14
CA MET A 422 -11.42 11.48 11.11
C MET A 422 -10.37 12.56 11.34
N ASN A 423 -10.80 13.77 11.74
CA ASN A 423 -9.89 14.83 12.12
C ASN A 423 -9.05 14.46 13.34
N ALA A 424 -9.66 13.89 14.37
CA ALA A 424 -8.95 13.45 15.57
C ALA A 424 -7.86 12.41 15.23
N ILE A 425 -8.17 11.40 14.42
CA ILE A 425 -7.20 10.37 13.99
C ILE A 425 -6.08 11.01 13.17
N GLY A 426 -6.39 11.85 12.18
CA GLY A 426 -5.39 12.47 11.32
C GLY A 426 -4.44 13.39 12.10
N TRP A 427 -4.97 14.27 12.96
CA TRP A 427 -4.16 15.15 13.80
C TRP A 427 -3.35 14.39 14.84
N MET A 428 -3.93 13.36 15.48
CA MET A 428 -3.22 12.52 16.44
C MET A 428 -2.05 11.79 15.76
N THR A 429 -2.24 11.24 14.56
CA THR A 429 -1.16 10.62 13.78
C THR A 429 -0.06 11.63 13.49
N SER A 430 -0.41 12.83 12.98
CA SER A 430 0.58 13.86 12.67
C SER A 430 1.36 14.30 13.90
N LEU A 431 0.68 14.59 15.02
CA LEU A 431 1.31 15.04 16.26
C LEU A 431 2.21 13.95 16.89
N THR A 432 1.76 12.68 16.86
CA THR A 432 2.58 11.57 17.34
C THR A 432 3.86 11.44 16.52
N MET A 433 3.77 11.51 15.18
CA MET A 433 4.95 11.40 14.32
C MET A 433 5.90 12.60 14.48
N ILE A 434 5.38 13.82 14.67
CA ILE A 434 6.20 15.00 15.02
C ILE A 434 6.94 14.76 16.34
N GLY A 435 6.22 14.31 17.37
CA GLY A 435 6.79 14.05 18.69
C GLY A 435 7.91 13.01 18.65
N LEU A 436 7.68 11.89 17.93
CA LEU A 436 8.68 10.83 17.74
C LEU A 436 9.89 11.34 16.94
N SER A 437 9.68 12.13 15.90
CA SER A 437 10.76 12.69 15.09
C SER A 437 11.62 13.67 15.88
N ILE A 438 11.00 14.55 16.68
CA ILE A 438 11.71 15.46 17.58
C ILE A 438 12.49 14.68 18.64
N PHE A 439 11.89 13.64 19.22
CA PHE A 439 12.57 12.78 20.19
C PHE A 439 13.85 12.17 19.62
N LEU A 440 13.81 11.64 18.39
CA LEU A 440 15.00 11.10 17.72
C LEU A 440 16.06 12.17 17.46
N LEU A 441 15.67 13.37 17.03
CA LEU A 441 16.62 14.47 16.80
C LEU A 441 17.36 14.90 18.09
N ILE A 442 16.66 14.85 19.24
CA ILE A 442 17.25 15.26 20.53
C ILE A 442 18.16 14.17 21.11
N ARG A 443 17.83 12.88 20.91
CA ARG A 443 18.58 11.76 21.50
C ARG A 443 19.74 11.27 20.63
N GLY A 444 19.82 11.77 19.41
CA GLY A 444 20.75 11.29 18.38
C GLY A 444 20.18 10.05 17.66
N LEU A 445 20.32 10.05 16.33
CA LEU A 445 20.05 8.86 15.51
C LEU A 445 21.06 7.77 15.83
#